data_08ffd314fa447bf3e8cdd1205bf41172
#
_entry.id   08ffd314fa447bf3e8cdd1205bf41172
#
_cell.length_a   1.000
_cell.length_b   1.000
_cell.length_c   1.000
_cell.angle_alpha   90.00
_cell.angle_beta   90.00
_cell.angle_gamma   90.00
#
_symmetry.space_group_name_H-M   'P 1'
#
loop_
_entity.id
_entity.type
_entity.pdbx_description
1 polymer ?
#
loop_
_entity_poly.entity_id
_entity_poly.type
_entity_poly.pdbx_seq_one_letter_code
_entity_poly.pdbx_strand_id
1 'polypeptide(L)'
;MSLKMGHEHQCGPARVPELSEACHTVGTAEAERIAERLYGTRGSASRFETEKDDTFLLDCAAQGKFVLKIAHPSERIEELDFQVSLMRHLERRAPDLPIPRTLRDVDGADLPIVTTSGGERRVVRLITFLAGTSLDRTSCTAPQRERIGEILAKLRHSMADFSHPADGRTVAWDVTHLLDLTNLLRFIPEGSKRTWTVRALERFAEVKPKLDLCRRQVLHNDFNTSNLVIDHASPQFLSGVIDFGDAVRTAIAVDVSTALMNHMPKTFDHGNRRDLFDEPRDVLRGYLRHAELTEEEIRLIPFLSMGRLAVRALLTCWRAEIFPENSRYILRNTEAGWAHLEWFHSISTAQISDLLTR
;
A
#
# COMPACT_ATOMS: atom_id res chain seq x y z
N MET A 1 -33.07 0.93 -43.31
CA MET A 1 -33.24 1.77 -42.11
C MET A 1 -32.04 1.50 -41.21
N SER A 2 -31.05 2.39 -41.28
CA SER A 2 -29.69 2.18 -40.78
C SER A 2 -29.62 2.65 -39.33
N LEU A 3 -29.35 1.77 -38.39
CA LEU A 3 -29.09 2.11 -36.98
C LEU A 3 -27.62 2.56 -36.85
N LYS A 4 -27.45 3.82 -36.50
CA LYS A 4 -26.16 4.44 -36.16
C LYS A 4 -25.63 3.78 -34.88
N MET A 5 -24.45 3.18 -34.95
CA MET A 5 -23.64 2.77 -33.79
C MET A 5 -23.14 4.02 -33.07
N GLY A 6 -23.42 4.07 -31.77
CA GLY A 6 -22.95 5.11 -30.87
C GLY A 6 -21.46 4.99 -30.59
N HIS A 7 -20.84 6.13 -30.32
CA HIS A 7 -19.43 6.29 -30.01
C HIS A 7 -18.99 5.39 -28.86
N GLU A 8 -18.09 4.46 -29.16
CA GLU A 8 -17.26 3.78 -28.17
C GLU A 8 -16.32 4.83 -27.52
N HIS A 9 -16.60 5.14 -26.27
CA HIS A 9 -15.55 5.71 -25.42
C HIS A 9 -14.47 4.64 -25.24
N GLN A 10 -13.40 4.74 -26.00
CA GLN A 10 -12.15 4.04 -25.74
C GLN A 10 -11.58 4.58 -24.43
N CYS A 11 -11.96 3.94 -23.32
CA CYS A 11 -11.21 4.02 -22.09
C CYS A 11 -9.90 3.28 -22.36
N GLY A 12 -8.82 4.04 -22.56
CA GLY A 12 -7.48 3.46 -22.71
C GLY A 12 -7.15 2.62 -21.47
N PRO A 13 -6.31 1.58 -21.60
CA PRO A 13 -5.92 0.74 -20.48
C PRO A 13 -5.40 1.64 -19.36
N ALA A 14 -5.85 1.40 -18.11
CA ALA A 14 -5.27 2.02 -16.94
C ALA A 14 -3.75 2.00 -17.11
N ARG A 15 -3.10 3.16 -17.06
CA ARG A 15 -1.64 3.25 -17.18
C ARG A 15 -1.06 2.49 -16.01
N VAL A 16 -0.73 1.23 -16.25
CA VAL A 16 0.16 0.49 -15.38
C VAL A 16 1.47 1.28 -15.43
N PRO A 17 1.99 1.79 -14.31
CA PRO A 17 3.18 2.63 -14.33
C PRO A 17 4.26 1.97 -15.16
N GLU A 18 4.87 2.73 -16.08
CA GLU A 18 6.02 2.30 -16.86
C GLU A 18 7.20 2.07 -15.91
N LEU A 19 7.27 0.85 -15.37
CA LEU A 19 8.34 0.38 -14.47
C LEU A 19 9.60 -0.05 -15.23
N SER A 20 9.74 0.34 -16.50
CA SER A 20 10.70 -0.30 -17.41
C SER A 20 11.78 0.61 -18.00
N GLU A 21 11.87 1.88 -17.65
CA GLU A 21 13.02 2.66 -18.07
C GLU A 21 14.19 2.43 -17.10
N ALA A 22 15.27 1.83 -17.62
CA ALA A 22 16.52 1.69 -16.86
C ALA A 22 17.07 3.09 -16.58
N CYS A 23 17.15 3.47 -15.31
CA CYS A 23 17.81 4.70 -14.90
C CYS A 23 19.15 4.39 -14.23
N HIS A 24 20.01 5.41 -14.14
CA HIS A 24 21.26 5.30 -13.40
C HIS A 24 20.96 5.05 -11.90
N THR A 25 21.56 3.99 -11.36
CA THR A 25 21.46 3.66 -9.94
C THR A 25 22.41 4.54 -9.12
N VAL A 26 21.88 5.33 -8.20
CA VAL A 26 22.69 6.17 -7.33
C VAL A 26 23.42 5.30 -6.31
N GLY A 27 24.74 5.46 -6.20
CA GLY A 27 25.58 4.74 -5.22
C GLY A 27 25.53 5.39 -3.82
N THR A 28 25.95 4.65 -2.79
CA THR A 28 25.95 5.12 -1.39
C THR A 28 26.78 6.40 -1.20
N ALA A 29 27.98 6.47 -1.77
CA ALA A 29 28.83 7.68 -1.70
C ALA A 29 28.21 8.91 -2.37
N GLU A 30 27.41 8.72 -3.42
CA GLU A 30 26.68 9.82 -4.04
C GLU A 30 25.49 10.24 -3.18
N ALA A 31 24.76 9.28 -2.60
CA ALA A 31 23.67 9.55 -1.67
C ALA A 31 24.13 10.36 -0.46
N GLU A 32 25.30 10.03 0.12
CA GLU A 32 25.92 10.79 1.22
C GLU A 32 26.23 12.24 0.82
N ARG A 33 26.83 12.45 -0.37
CA ARG A 33 27.09 13.81 -0.88
C ARG A 33 25.81 14.62 -1.14
N ILE A 34 24.75 13.96 -1.65
CA ILE A 34 23.45 14.59 -1.87
C ILE A 34 22.85 15.02 -0.53
N ALA A 35 22.87 14.13 0.47
CA ALA A 35 22.35 14.43 1.82
C ALA A 35 23.10 15.59 2.48
N GLU A 36 24.42 15.59 2.42
CA GLU A 36 25.23 16.69 2.96
C GLU A 36 24.94 18.01 2.26
N ARG A 37 24.90 18.02 0.93
CA ARG A 37 24.67 19.25 0.15
C ARG A 37 23.28 19.82 0.36
N LEU A 38 22.23 18.98 0.33
CA LEU A 38 20.84 19.45 0.38
C LEU A 38 20.31 19.66 1.79
N TYR A 39 20.76 18.85 2.75
CA TYR A 39 20.17 18.85 4.09
C TYR A 39 21.18 19.15 5.20
N GLY A 40 22.45 19.41 4.85
CA GLY A 40 23.51 19.59 5.84
C GLY A 40 23.73 18.36 6.72
N THR A 41 23.29 17.19 6.26
CA THR A 41 23.27 15.95 7.03
C THR A 41 24.45 15.06 6.63
N ARG A 42 25.36 14.81 7.58
CA ARG A 42 26.54 13.96 7.41
C ARG A 42 26.36 12.62 8.09
N GLY A 43 26.45 11.54 7.33
CA GLY A 43 26.30 10.18 7.86
C GLY A 43 26.69 9.13 6.83
N SER A 44 26.74 7.88 7.24
CA SER A 44 26.94 6.73 6.33
C SER A 44 25.62 6.30 5.73
N ALA A 45 25.61 6.05 4.41
CA ALA A 45 24.46 5.56 3.68
C ALA A 45 24.51 4.05 3.50
N SER A 46 23.39 3.36 3.76
CA SER A 46 23.18 1.97 3.38
C SER A 46 21.89 1.88 2.55
N ARG A 47 21.94 1.12 1.45
CA ARG A 47 20.82 1.00 0.51
C ARG A 47 19.74 0.07 1.05
N PHE A 48 18.48 0.48 0.92
CA PHE A 48 17.34 -0.44 1.02
C PHE A 48 17.05 -1.08 -0.34
N GLU A 49 16.59 -2.31 -0.32
CA GLU A 49 16.00 -2.95 -1.51
C GLU A 49 14.61 -2.36 -1.73
N THR A 50 14.44 -1.63 -2.83
CA THR A 50 13.21 -0.97 -3.23
C THR A 50 12.91 -1.22 -4.69
N GLU A 51 11.63 -1.08 -5.07
CA GLU A 51 11.19 -1.42 -6.43
C GLU A 51 11.46 -0.31 -7.46
N LYS A 52 11.53 0.94 -7.04
CA LYS A 52 11.52 2.09 -7.95
C LYS A 52 12.52 3.18 -7.56
N ASP A 53 12.38 3.76 -6.37
CA ASP A 53 13.25 4.84 -5.89
C ASP A 53 14.60 4.29 -5.41
N ASP A 54 15.68 5.06 -5.56
CA ASP A 54 16.91 4.80 -4.83
C ASP A 54 16.73 5.28 -3.38
N THR A 55 16.62 4.33 -2.46
CA THR A 55 16.31 4.61 -1.04
C THR A 55 17.46 4.18 -0.13
N PHE A 56 17.84 5.06 0.79
CA PHE A 56 18.98 4.83 1.69
C PHE A 56 18.62 5.12 3.14
N LEU A 57 19.08 4.27 4.05
CA LEU A 57 19.23 4.63 5.45
C LEU A 57 20.48 5.51 5.58
N LEU A 58 20.33 6.70 6.16
CA LEU A 58 21.45 7.55 6.58
C LEU A 58 21.60 7.40 8.09
N ASP A 59 22.76 6.95 8.54
CA ASP A 59 23.12 6.88 9.97
C ASP A 59 24.05 8.05 10.31
N CYS A 60 23.51 9.04 11.03
CA CYS A 60 24.18 10.30 11.32
C CYS A 60 24.45 10.37 12.83
N ALA A 61 25.68 10.15 13.25
CA ALA A 61 26.07 10.05 14.66
C ALA A 61 25.55 11.16 15.57
N ALA A 62 25.46 12.42 15.07
CA ALA A 62 25.01 13.58 15.85
C ALA A 62 23.52 13.91 15.67
N GLN A 63 22.88 13.48 14.59
CA GLN A 63 21.53 13.91 14.19
C GLN A 63 20.50 12.77 14.22
N GLY A 64 20.97 11.52 14.42
CA GLY A 64 20.11 10.32 14.37
C GLY A 64 20.03 9.71 12.98
N LYS A 65 18.95 8.96 12.74
CA LYS A 65 18.76 8.21 11.48
C LYS A 65 17.68 8.81 10.62
N PHE A 66 17.92 8.81 9.31
CA PHE A 66 17.01 9.31 8.30
C PHE A 66 16.85 8.33 7.14
N VAL A 67 15.81 8.51 6.34
CA VAL A 67 15.63 7.82 5.07
C VAL A 67 15.73 8.86 3.96
N LEU A 68 16.74 8.71 3.09
CA LEU A 68 16.90 9.50 1.88
C LEU A 68 16.25 8.73 0.72
N LYS A 69 15.29 9.37 0.04
CA LYS A 69 14.63 8.85 -1.15
C LYS A 69 14.99 9.71 -2.34
N ILE A 70 15.57 9.12 -3.37
CA ILE A 70 15.89 9.75 -4.64
C ILE A 70 14.94 9.16 -5.66
N ALA A 71 13.94 9.94 -6.05
CA ALA A 71 12.83 9.47 -6.86
C ALA A 71 13.29 8.97 -8.24
N HIS A 72 12.64 7.95 -8.77
CA HIS A 72 12.88 7.51 -10.14
C HIS A 72 12.58 8.66 -11.13
N PRO A 73 13.32 8.82 -12.25
CA PRO A 73 13.07 9.92 -13.20
C PRO A 73 11.66 9.96 -13.79
N SER A 74 10.96 8.83 -13.85
CA SER A 74 9.57 8.74 -14.32
C SER A 74 8.53 9.17 -13.29
N GLU A 75 8.94 9.44 -12.02
CA GLU A 75 8.00 9.92 -11.00
C GLU A 75 7.51 11.32 -11.31
N ARG A 76 6.20 11.50 -11.23
CA ARG A 76 5.57 12.81 -11.44
C ARG A 76 5.73 13.66 -10.19
N ILE A 77 6.19 14.90 -10.39
CA ILE A 77 6.42 15.82 -9.26
C ILE A 77 5.13 16.10 -8.47
N GLU A 78 3.97 16.12 -9.14
CA GLU A 78 2.67 16.34 -8.50
C GLU A 78 2.29 15.18 -7.56
N GLU A 79 2.74 13.96 -7.84
CA GLU A 79 2.50 12.79 -6.98
C GLU A 79 3.45 12.78 -5.78
N LEU A 80 4.68 13.26 -5.97
CA LEU A 80 5.64 13.45 -4.88
C LEU A 80 5.20 14.60 -3.96
N ASP A 81 4.68 15.68 -4.53
CA ASP A 81 4.12 16.81 -3.79
C ASP A 81 2.89 16.40 -2.97
N PHE A 82 2.01 15.58 -3.55
CA PHE A 82 0.89 14.99 -2.82
C PHE A 82 1.36 14.21 -1.58
N GLN A 83 2.38 13.35 -1.71
CA GLN A 83 2.89 12.55 -0.61
C GLN A 83 3.49 13.44 0.51
N VAL A 84 4.29 14.43 0.14
CA VAL A 84 4.91 15.35 1.11
C VAL A 84 3.85 16.22 1.77
N SER A 85 2.90 16.75 1.00
CA SER A 85 1.79 17.55 1.52
C SER A 85 0.91 16.78 2.49
N LEU A 86 0.63 15.50 2.21
CA LEU A 86 -0.08 14.60 3.12
C LEU A 86 0.68 14.40 4.43
N MET A 87 1.98 14.10 4.36
CA MET A 87 2.81 13.92 5.56
C MET A 87 2.90 15.20 6.40
N ARG A 88 3.02 16.38 5.76
CA ARG A 88 2.96 17.69 6.44
C ARG A 88 1.60 17.96 7.09
N HIS A 89 0.52 17.57 6.41
CA HIS A 89 -0.82 17.67 6.97
C HIS A 89 -0.96 16.81 8.24
N LEU A 90 -0.54 15.56 8.18
CA LEU A 90 -0.57 14.63 9.30
C LEU A 90 0.32 15.08 10.46
N GLU A 91 1.49 15.67 10.19
CA GLU A 91 2.37 16.22 11.22
C GLU A 91 1.69 17.33 12.03
N ARG A 92 0.91 18.19 11.37
CA ARG A 92 0.14 19.26 12.05
C ARG A 92 -1.11 18.75 12.74
N ARG A 93 -1.82 17.79 12.11
CA ARG A 93 -3.13 17.35 12.53
C ARG A 93 -3.09 16.30 13.63
N ALA A 94 -2.08 15.45 13.62
CA ALA A 94 -1.90 14.34 14.55
C ALA A 94 -0.41 14.12 14.86
N PRO A 95 0.22 15.04 15.62
CA PRO A 95 1.65 14.98 15.93
C PRO A 95 2.05 13.69 16.68
N ASP A 96 1.10 13.06 17.39
CA ASP A 96 1.34 11.84 18.15
C ASP A 96 1.25 10.54 17.33
N LEU A 97 0.83 10.63 16.05
CA LEU A 97 0.87 9.45 15.19
C LEU A 97 2.31 9.07 14.86
N PRO A 98 2.64 7.78 14.96
CA PRO A 98 3.98 7.28 14.66
C PRO A 98 4.19 7.19 13.13
N ILE A 99 4.36 8.32 12.48
CA ILE A 99 4.62 8.44 11.05
C ILE A 99 5.93 9.18 10.78
N PRO A 100 6.62 8.93 9.67
CA PRO A 100 7.81 9.69 9.32
C PRO A 100 7.51 11.19 9.16
N ARG A 101 8.47 12.04 9.50
CA ARG A 101 8.41 13.49 9.27
C ARG A 101 9.27 13.85 8.08
N THR A 102 8.78 14.73 7.22
CA THR A 102 9.55 15.24 6.08
C THR A 102 10.46 16.38 6.52
N LEU A 103 11.69 16.42 6.01
CA LEU A 103 12.62 17.50 6.25
C LEU A 103 12.68 18.39 5.00
N ARG A 104 12.79 19.70 5.22
CA ARG A 104 13.11 20.65 4.16
C ARG A 104 14.62 20.68 3.93
N ASP A 105 15.01 20.99 2.72
CA ASP A 105 16.43 21.23 2.44
C ASP A 105 16.93 22.54 3.07
N VAL A 106 18.21 22.83 2.91
CA VAL A 106 18.85 24.04 3.48
C VAL A 106 18.29 25.34 2.92
N ASP A 107 17.66 25.33 1.76
CA ASP A 107 17.01 26.46 1.10
C ASP A 107 15.50 26.53 1.42
N GLY A 108 14.98 25.60 2.21
CA GLY A 108 13.57 25.52 2.63
C GLY A 108 12.64 24.80 1.65
N ALA A 109 13.17 24.13 0.63
CA ALA A 109 12.37 23.36 -0.32
C ALA A 109 11.96 21.99 0.25
N ASP A 110 10.71 21.59 -0.03
CA ASP A 110 10.19 20.26 0.33
C ASP A 110 10.60 19.17 -0.68
N LEU A 111 10.85 19.57 -1.94
CA LEU A 111 11.15 18.66 -3.07
C LEU A 111 12.35 19.19 -3.86
N PRO A 112 13.56 19.26 -3.27
CA PRO A 112 14.74 19.68 -4.00
C PRO A 112 15.05 18.72 -5.16
N ILE A 113 15.64 19.27 -6.23
CA ILE A 113 16.03 18.52 -7.42
C ILE A 113 17.55 18.51 -7.52
N VAL A 114 18.10 17.32 -7.79
CA VAL A 114 19.53 17.15 -8.07
C VAL A 114 19.73 16.63 -9.49
N THR A 115 20.91 16.94 -10.07
CA THR A 115 21.43 16.20 -11.20
C THR A 115 22.37 15.13 -10.67
N THR A 116 22.05 13.85 -10.91
CA THR A 116 22.85 12.70 -10.48
C THR A 116 24.12 12.58 -11.32
N SER A 117 25.05 11.73 -10.91
CA SER A 117 26.25 11.41 -11.69
C SER A 117 25.93 10.79 -13.06
N GLY A 118 24.74 10.20 -13.22
CA GLY A 118 24.20 9.74 -14.50
C GLY A 118 23.65 10.85 -15.41
N GLY A 119 23.64 12.12 -14.95
CA GLY A 119 23.12 13.27 -15.71
C GLY A 119 21.61 13.45 -15.61
N GLU A 120 20.89 12.62 -14.87
CA GLU A 120 19.43 12.68 -14.70
C GLU A 120 19.03 13.69 -13.63
N ARG A 121 17.95 14.44 -13.89
CA ARG A 121 17.33 15.30 -12.88
C ARG A 121 16.37 14.49 -12.03
N ARG A 122 16.62 14.42 -10.73
CA ARG A 122 15.82 13.59 -9.81
C ARG A 122 15.40 14.39 -8.58
N VAL A 123 14.17 14.19 -8.13
CA VAL A 123 13.64 14.77 -6.89
C VAL A 123 14.20 13.99 -5.70
N VAL A 124 14.57 14.71 -4.65
CA VAL A 124 15.10 14.12 -3.41
C VAL A 124 14.17 14.45 -2.24
N ARG A 125 13.99 13.49 -1.35
CA ARG A 125 13.24 13.66 -0.10
C ARG A 125 14.03 13.06 1.06
N LEU A 126 14.09 13.78 2.17
CA LEU A 126 14.64 13.28 3.42
C LEU A 126 13.51 13.17 4.44
N ILE A 127 13.36 11.99 5.06
CA ILE A 127 12.36 11.75 6.09
C ILE A 127 13.01 11.13 7.33
N THR A 128 12.39 11.28 8.50
CA THR A 128 12.87 10.65 9.72
C THR A 128 12.76 9.13 9.62
N PHE A 129 13.74 8.41 10.14
CA PHE A 129 13.70 6.96 10.28
C PHE A 129 12.92 6.56 11.53
N LEU A 130 12.02 5.60 11.40
CA LEU A 130 11.27 5.03 12.52
C LEU A 130 11.91 3.70 12.92
N ALA A 131 12.43 3.65 14.15
CA ALA A 131 13.13 2.47 14.66
C ALA A 131 12.15 1.36 15.07
N GLY A 132 12.51 0.12 14.81
CA GLY A 132 11.75 -1.06 15.17
C GLY A 132 11.90 -2.19 14.15
N THR A 133 11.02 -3.18 14.26
CA THR A 133 10.98 -4.34 13.36
C THR A 133 9.69 -4.28 12.55
N SER A 134 9.77 -4.54 11.24
CA SER A 134 8.57 -4.66 10.41
C SER A 134 7.70 -5.83 10.90
N LEU A 135 6.39 -5.61 11.02
CA LEU A 135 5.43 -6.58 11.59
C LEU A 135 5.36 -7.88 10.77
N ASP A 136 5.63 -7.85 9.47
CA ASP A 136 5.63 -9.06 8.62
C ASP A 136 6.73 -10.06 9.00
N ARG A 137 7.73 -9.63 9.77
CA ARG A 137 8.88 -10.44 10.26
C ARG A 137 8.69 -10.96 11.67
N THR A 138 7.57 -10.68 12.31
CA THR A 138 7.28 -11.07 13.68
C THR A 138 5.80 -11.38 13.85
N SER A 139 5.33 -11.57 15.08
CA SER A 139 3.94 -11.86 15.42
C SER A 139 3.38 -10.82 16.38
N CYS A 140 2.06 -10.76 16.47
CA CYS A 140 1.35 -9.91 17.41
C CYS A 140 0.21 -10.67 18.11
N THR A 141 -0.06 -10.28 19.34
CA THR A 141 -1.17 -10.78 20.16
C THR A 141 -2.48 -10.11 19.78
N ALA A 142 -3.62 -10.62 20.25
CA ALA A 142 -4.93 -10.02 20.03
C ALA A 142 -5.00 -8.55 20.50
N PRO A 143 -4.56 -8.15 21.71
CA PRO A 143 -4.53 -6.75 22.12
C PRO A 143 -3.64 -5.87 21.23
N GLN A 144 -2.52 -6.41 20.70
CA GLN A 144 -1.65 -5.69 19.79
C GLN A 144 -2.31 -5.48 18.42
N ARG A 145 -3.07 -6.47 17.93
CA ARG A 145 -3.89 -6.32 16.71
C ARG A 145 -4.99 -5.26 16.89
N GLU A 146 -5.65 -5.22 18.06
CA GLU A 146 -6.61 -4.15 18.37
C GLU A 146 -5.91 -2.77 18.35
N ARG A 147 -4.71 -2.67 18.92
CA ARG A 147 -3.94 -1.42 18.87
C ARG A 147 -3.59 -0.97 17.44
N ILE A 148 -3.28 -1.89 16.54
CA ILE A 148 -3.09 -1.59 15.12
C ILE A 148 -4.36 -1.00 14.51
N GLY A 149 -5.52 -1.58 14.81
CA GLY A 149 -6.82 -1.06 14.37
C GLY A 149 -7.12 0.35 14.89
N GLU A 150 -6.80 0.64 16.15
CA GLU A 150 -6.92 1.99 16.73
C GLU A 150 -6.06 3.02 15.96
N ILE A 151 -4.83 2.67 15.63
CA ILE A 151 -3.93 3.57 14.89
C ILE A 151 -4.46 3.80 13.48
N LEU A 152 -4.95 2.77 12.79
CA LEU A 152 -5.57 2.90 11.47
C LEU A 152 -6.79 3.85 11.53
N ALA A 153 -7.64 3.74 12.54
CA ALA A 153 -8.78 4.63 12.74
C ALA A 153 -8.35 6.10 12.97
N LYS A 154 -7.33 6.30 13.81
CA LYS A 154 -6.76 7.64 14.06
C LYS A 154 -6.13 8.23 12.80
N LEU A 155 -5.41 7.43 12.03
CA LEU A 155 -4.82 7.84 10.76
C LEU A 155 -5.92 8.28 9.78
N ARG A 156 -6.98 7.47 9.61
CA ARG A 156 -8.13 7.83 8.79
C ARG A 156 -8.74 9.17 9.20
N HIS A 157 -9.00 9.40 10.49
CA HIS A 157 -9.59 10.65 10.97
C HIS A 157 -8.68 11.85 10.69
N SER A 158 -7.37 11.66 10.84
CA SER A 158 -6.38 12.73 10.61
C SER A 158 -6.23 13.09 9.13
N MET A 159 -6.64 12.21 8.22
CA MET A 159 -6.66 12.45 6.77
C MET A 159 -8.02 12.92 6.23
N ALA A 160 -9.07 12.99 7.06
CA ALA A 160 -10.44 13.18 6.59
C ALA A 160 -10.67 14.51 5.87
N ASP A 161 -10.00 15.57 6.30
CA ASP A 161 -10.08 16.93 5.74
C ASP A 161 -8.91 17.27 4.77
N PHE A 162 -8.04 16.30 4.48
CA PHE A 162 -6.97 16.49 3.51
C PHE A 162 -7.51 16.41 2.07
N SER A 163 -7.07 17.35 1.24
CA SER A 163 -7.32 17.34 -0.20
C SER A 163 -6.11 17.88 -0.96
N HIS A 164 -5.90 17.37 -2.17
CA HIS A 164 -4.80 17.78 -3.03
C HIS A 164 -5.20 17.59 -4.51
N PRO A 165 -4.72 18.42 -5.47
CA PRO A 165 -5.05 18.25 -6.88
C PRO A 165 -4.73 16.86 -7.46
N ALA A 166 -3.72 16.16 -6.90
CA ALA A 166 -3.33 14.82 -7.32
C ALA A 166 -3.95 13.69 -6.45
N ASP A 167 -4.94 13.97 -5.59
CA ASP A 167 -5.49 12.94 -4.69
C ASP A 167 -6.38 11.91 -5.39
N GLY A 168 -6.88 12.23 -6.59
CA GLY A 168 -7.66 11.33 -7.45
C GLY A 168 -6.82 10.56 -8.47
N ARG A 169 -5.51 10.44 -8.26
CA ARG A 169 -4.63 9.64 -9.15
C ARG A 169 -5.05 8.17 -9.19
N THR A 170 -4.66 7.47 -10.24
CA THR A 170 -4.88 6.02 -10.33
C THR A 170 -3.67 5.29 -9.77
N VAL A 171 -3.89 4.47 -8.75
CA VAL A 171 -2.88 3.60 -8.14
C VAL A 171 -3.21 2.16 -8.51
N ALA A 172 -2.23 1.45 -9.09
CA ALA A 172 -2.46 0.07 -9.56
C ALA A 172 -2.87 -0.89 -8.43
N TRP A 173 -2.45 -0.60 -7.21
CA TRP A 173 -2.79 -1.38 -6.02
C TRP A 173 -4.13 -0.99 -5.40
N ASP A 174 -4.81 0.07 -5.83
CA ASP A 174 -6.16 0.38 -5.34
C ASP A 174 -7.16 -0.65 -5.86
N VAL A 175 -7.72 -1.43 -4.95
CA VAL A 175 -8.68 -2.50 -5.27
C VAL A 175 -9.93 -1.99 -5.99
N THR A 176 -10.26 -0.70 -5.90
CA THR A 176 -11.39 -0.12 -6.63
C THR A 176 -11.23 -0.21 -8.14
N HIS A 177 -10.00 -0.36 -8.63
CA HIS A 177 -9.62 -0.52 -10.04
C HIS A 177 -9.37 -1.98 -10.45
N LEU A 178 -9.72 -2.97 -9.61
CA LEU A 178 -9.46 -4.39 -9.89
C LEU A 178 -9.97 -4.84 -11.27
N LEU A 179 -11.15 -4.39 -11.68
CA LEU A 179 -11.75 -4.81 -12.95
C LEU A 179 -10.99 -4.28 -14.18
N ASP A 180 -10.23 -3.18 -14.04
CA ASP A 180 -9.39 -2.64 -15.10
C ASP A 180 -8.15 -3.51 -15.36
N LEU A 181 -7.81 -4.40 -14.42
CA LEU A 181 -6.69 -5.34 -14.50
C LEU A 181 -7.06 -6.69 -15.14
N THR A 182 -8.30 -6.88 -15.61
CA THR A 182 -8.79 -8.17 -16.13
C THR A 182 -7.96 -8.69 -17.31
N ASN A 183 -7.38 -7.80 -18.12
CA ASN A 183 -6.49 -8.16 -19.22
C ASN A 183 -5.20 -8.88 -18.76
N LEU A 184 -4.82 -8.75 -17.48
CA LEU A 184 -3.66 -9.42 -16.87
C LEU A 184 -3.95 -10.89 -16.51
N LEU A 185 -5.19 -11.36 -16.61
CA LEU A 185 -5.53 -12.78 -16.42
C LEU A 185 -4.70 -13.71 -17.30
N ARG A 186 -4.26 -13.25 -18.47
CA ARG A 186 -3.40 -14.03 -19.38
C ARG A 186 -2.07 -14.48 -18.75
N PHE A 187 -1.59 -13.75 -17.72
CA PHE A 187 -0.36 -14.07 -16.99
C PHE A 187 -0.58 -15.02 -15.81
N ILE A 188 -1.82 -15.27 -15.43
CA ILE A 188 -2.14 -16.26 -14.39
C ILE A 188 -2.06 -17.67 -15.00
N PRO A 189 -1.31 -18.61 -14.38
CA PRO A 189 -1.24 -19.97 -14.85
C PRO A 189 -2.61 -20.63 -15.01
N GLU A 190 -2.81 -21.41 -16.06
CA GLU A 190 -4.04 -22.18 -16.28
C GLU A 190 -4.29 -23.16 -15.13
N GLY A 191 -5.57 -23.49 -14.89
CA GLY A 191 -5.99 -24.41 -13.83
C GLY A 191 -6.65 -23.70 -12.64
N SER A 192 -6.49 -24.25 -11.44
CA SER A 192 -7.22 -23.80 -10.25
C SER A 192 -6.94 -22.33 -9.89
N LYS A 193 -5.69 -21.88 -9.99
CA LYS A 193 -5.29 -20.48 -9.68
C LYS A 193 -6.07 -19.48 -10.54
N ARG A 194 -6.19 -19.78 -11.84
CA ARG A 194 -6.98 -18.95 -12.77
C ARG A 194 -8.47 -18.99 -12.44
N THR A 195 -9.01 -20.18 -12.14
CA THR A 195 -10.41 -20.34 -11.75
C THR A 195 -10.74 -19.52 -10.50
N TRP A 196 -9.90 -19.58 -9.47
CA TRP A 196 -10.10 -18.79 -8.25
C TRP A 196 -10.03 -17.28 -8.49
N THR A 197 -9.10 -16.84 -9.34
CA THR A 197 -8.97 -15.42 -9.71
C THR A 197 -10.19 -14.93 -10.48
N VAL A 198 -10.66 -15.68 -11.48
CA VAL A 198 -11.88 -15.35 -12.24
C VAL A 198 -13.07 -15.25 -11.30
N ARG A 199 -13.25 -16.22 -10.39
CA ARG A 199 -14.35 -16.18 -9.43
C ARG A 199 -14.28 -14.97 -8.48
N ALA A 200 -13.07 -14.57 -8.09
CA ALA A 200 -12.89 -13.36 -7.29
C ALA A 200 -13.28 -12.09 -8.07
N LEU A 201 -12.91 -12.00 -9.36
CA LEU A 201 -13.31 -10.90 -10.24
C LEU A 201 -14.83 -10.83 -10.43
N GLU A 202 -15.49 -11.96 -10.68
CA GLU A 202 -16.96 -12.04 -10.82
C GLU A 202 -17.66 -11.51 -9.56
N ARG A 203 -17.28 -12.02 -8.38
CA ARG A 203 -17.86 -11.59 -7.10
C ARG A 203 -17.56 -10.14 -6.77
N PHE A 204 -16.37 -9.65 -7.14
CA PHE A 204 -16.04 -8.23 -6.99
C PHE A 204 -16.90 -7.35 -7.90
N ALA A 205 -17.16 -7.79 -9.14
CA ALA A 205 -18.06 -7.07 -10.07
C ALA A 205 -19.50 -6.98 -9.53
N GLU A 206 -19.99 -8.01 -8.83
CA GLU A 206 -21.31 -8.01 -8.17
C GLU A 206 -21.43 -6.92 -7.08
N VAL A 207 -20.34 -6.65 -6.34
CA VAL A 207 -20.34 -5.66 -5.23
C VAL A 207 -19.84 -4.27 -5.64
N LYS A 208 -19.21 -4.14 -6.81
CA LYS A 208 -18.64 -2.87 -7.30
C LYS A 208 -19.63 -1.70 -7.28
N PRO A 209 -20.91 -1.84 -7.71
CA PRO A 209 -21.87 -0.73 -7.64
C PRO A 209 -22.11 -0.21 -6.22
N LYS A 210 -22.08 -1.07 -5.20
CA LYS A 210 -22.21 -0.70 -3.79
C LYS A 210 -20.96 0.01 -3.29
N LEU A 211 -19.78 -0.49 -3.68
CA LEU A 211 -18.50 0.14 -3.36
C LEU A 211 -18.42 1.56 -3.93
N ASP A 212 -18.96 1.82 -5.11
CA ASP A 212 -18.96 3.14 -5.75
C ASP A 212 -19.80 4.17 -4.99
N LEU A 213 -20.74 3.73 -4.17
CA LEU A 213 -21.59 4.56 -3.31
C LEU A 213 -20.99 4.80 -1.91
N CYS A 214 -19.88 4.12 -1.56
CA CYS A 214 -19.24 4.26 -0.26
C CYS A 214 -18.59 5.64 -0.09
N ARG A 215 -18.48 6.06 1.16
CA ARG A 215 -17.77 7.27 1.55
C ARG A 215 -16.30 7.19 1.13
N ARG A 216 -15.77 8.28 0.60
CA ARG A 216 -14.40 8.35 0.07
C ARG A 216 -13.63 9.49 0.73
N GLN A 217 -12.35 9.27 0.98
CA GLN A 217 -11.38 10.26 1.41
C GLN A 217 -9.98 9.85 0.97
N VAL A 218 -8.97 10.68 1.19
CA VAL A 218 -7.58 10.25 1.09
C VAL A 218 -7.30 9.23 2.19
N LEU A 219 -6.68 8.12 1.81
CA LEU A 219 -6.32 7.01 2.69
C LEU A 219 -4.89 6.55 2.39
N HIS A 220 -4.30 5.77 3.28
CA HIS A 220 -2.97 5.18 3.10
C HIS A 220 -2.95 4.18 1.93
N ASN A 221 -4.03 3.43 1.75
CA ASN A 221 -4.27 2.45 0.69
C ASN A 221 -3.30 1.24 0.68
N ASP A 222 -2.22 1.26 1.46
CA ASP A 222 -1.29 0.14 1.60
C ASP A 222 -0.91 -0.12 3.08
N PHE A 223 -1.92 -0.09 3.97
CA PHE A 223 -1.75 -0.35 5.41
C PHE A 223 -1.57 -1.86 5.65
N ASN A 224 -0.44 -2.39 5.19
CA ASN A 224 -0.07 -3.79 5.29
C ASN A 224 1.01 -4.02 6.35
N THR A 225 1.26 -5.28 6.73
CA THR A 225 2.19 -5.63 7.82
C THR A 225 3.65 -5.29 7.53
N SER A 226 4.07 -5.13 6.26
CA SER A 226 5.44 -4.69 5.94
C SER A 226 5.64 -3.19 6.14
N ASN A 227 4.54 -2.40 6.13
CA ASN A 227 4.53 -0.96 6.34
C ASN A 227 4.24 -0.56 7.81
N LEU A 228 4.14 -1.54 8.71
CA LEU A 228 3.99 -1.34 10.14
C LEU A 228 5.29 -1.68 10.87
N VAL A 229 5.86 -0.69 11.53
CA VAL A 229 7.09 -0.84 12.35
C VAL A 229 6.66 -0.99 13.80
N ILE A 230 7.19 -1.99 14.49
CA ILE A 230 6.82 -2.30 15.87
C ILE A 230 8.03 -2.37 16.78
N ASP A 231 7.79 -2.05 18.05
CA ASP A 231 8.72 -2.23 19.14
C ASP A 231 8.03 -3.03 20.26
N HIS A 232 8.43 -4.29 20.42
CA HIS A 232 7.87 -5.16 21.45
C HIS A 232 8.21 -4.72 22.88
N ALA A 233 9.22 -3.88 23.07
CA ALA A 233 9.59 -3.34 24.38
C ALA A 233 8.73 -2.08 24.72
N SER A 234 8.09 -1.47 23.73
CA SER A 234 7.26 -0.28 23.93
C SER A 234 5.82 -0.65 24.33
N PRO A 235 5.24 0.02 25.35
CA PRO A 235 3.81 -0.12 25.65
C PRO A 235 2.90 0.30 24.48
N GLN A 236 3.36 1.17 23.61
CA GLN A 236 2.64 1.60 22.40
C GLN A 236 2.63 0.54 21.31
N PHE A 237 3.55 -0.43 21.36
CA PHE A 237 3.75 -1.51 20.40
C PHE A 237 4.06 -1.03 18.98
N LEU A 238 3.15 -0.24 18.36
CA LEU A 238 3.35 0.31 17.00
C LEU A 238 4.23 1.58 17.10
N SER A 239 5.46 1.49 16.57
CA SER A 239 6.43 2.58 16.52
C SER A 239 6.48 3.30 15.18
N GLY A 240 5.81 2.75 14.13
CA GLY A 240 5.78 3.38 12.81
C GLY A 240 4.71 2.88 11.88
N VAL A 241 4.12 3.81 11.12
CA VAL A 241 3.38 3.55 9.87
C VAL A 241 4.15 4.25 8.77
N ILE A 242 4.66 3.49 7.82
CA ILE A 242 5.55 3.98 6.76
C ILE A 242 4.94 3.75 5.37
N ASP A 243 5.56 4.37 4.38
CA ASP A 243 5.24 4.22 2.96
C ASP A 243 3.85 4.72 2.53
N PHE A 244 3.75 6.04 2.41
CA PHE A 244 2.57 6.75 1.88
C PHE A 244 2.57 6.83 0.34
N GLY A 245 3.37 5.99 -0.34
CA GLY A 245 3.51 5.96 -1.79
C GLY A 245 2.20 5.66 -2.53
N ASP A 246 1.37 4.80 -1.98
CA ASP A 246 0.09 4.40 -2.55
C ASP A 246 -1.12 5.19 -2.02
N ALA A 247 -0.88 6.23 -1.21
CA ALA A 247 -1.98 7.05 -0.70
C ALA A 247 -2.80 7.67 -1.84
N VAL A 248 -4.13 7.64 -1.71
CA VAL A 248 -5.06 8.05 -2.78
C VAL A 248 -6.46 8.29 -2.20
N ARG A 249 -7.29 9.04 -2.89
CA ARG A 249 -8.72 9.20 -2.56
C ARG A 249 -9.50 7.96 -2.99
N THR A 250 -9.83 7.10 -2.03
CA THR A 250 -10.55 5.85 -2.26
C THR A 250 -11.63 5.61 -1.20
N ALA A 251 -12.39 4.52 -1.31
CA ALA A 251 -13.46 4.19 -0.36
C ALA A 251 -12.88 3.81 1.01
N ILE A 252 -13.51 4.29 2.10
CA ILE A 252 -13.01 4.10 3.47
C ILE A 252 -12.78 2.64 3.83
N ALA A 253 -13.65 1.75 3.37
CA ALA A 253 -13.52 0.31 3.60
C ALA A 253 -12.26 -0.32 2.99
N VAL A 254 -11.60 0.34 2.01
CA VAL A 254 -10.39 -0.18 1.33
C VAL A 254 -9.22 -0.32 2.29
N ASP A 255 -8.90 0.72 3.08
CA ASP A 255 -7.80 0.63 4.06
C ASP A 255 -8.03 -0.46 5.10
N VAL A 256 -9.25 -0.53 5.62
CA VAL A 256 -9.63 -1.57 6.59
C VAL A 256 -9.49 -2.95 5.96
N SER A 257 -9.97 -3.14 4.72
CA SER A 257 -9.86 -4.42 4.01
C SER A 257 -8.40 -4.83 3.78
N THR A 258 -7.52 -3.88 3.46
CA THR A 258 -6.09 -4.10 3.27
C THR A 258 -5.43 -4.51 4.59
N ALA A 259 -5.75 -3.83 5.69
CA ALA A 259 -5.27 -4.20 7.01
C ALA A 259 -5.72 -5.62 7.40
N LEU A 260 -7.02 -5.92 7.28
CA LEU A 260 -7.57 -7.22 7.65
C LEU A 260 -6.96 -8.35 6.81
N MET A 261 -6.88 -8.17 5.48
CA MET A 261 -6.29 -9.17 4.58
C MET A 261 -4.85 -9.52 4.98
N ASN A 262 -4.05 -8.54 5.38
CA ASN A 262 -2.66 -8.76 5.76
C ASN A 262 -2.47 -9.37 7.15
N HIS A 263 -3.53 -9.44 7.96
CA HIS A 263 -3.57 -10.19 9.23
C HIS A 263 -4.17 -11.59 9.09
N MET A 264 -4.62 -12.00 7.89
CA MET A 264 -4.98 -13.39 7.64
C MET A 264 -3.77 -14.31 7.81
N PRO A 265 -3.93 -15.52 8.37
CA PRO A 265 -2.82 -16.44 8.56
C PRO A 265 -2.17 -16.80 7.23
N LYS A 266 -0.85 -16.67 7.12
CA LYS A 266 -0.09 -16.99 5.90
C LYS A 266 -0.08 -18.50 5.59
N THR A 267 -0.15 -19.32 6.64
CA THR A 267 -0.23 -20.78 6.54
C THR A 267 -1.41 -21.27 7.35
N PHE A 268 -2.25 -22.09 6.79
CA PHE A 268 -3.38 -22.71 7.47
C PHE A 268 -3.66 -24.10 6.87
N ASP A 269 -4.12 -24.99 7.75
CA ASP A 269 -4.63 -26.28 7.33
C ASP A 269 -6.09 -26.10 6.93
N HIS A 270 -6.41 -26.33 5.68
CA HIS A 270 -7.79 -26.26 5.14
C HIS A 270 -8.78 -27.13 5.93
N GLY A 271 -8.30 -28.22 6.58
CA GLY A 271 -9.12 -29.10 7.40
C GLY A 271 -9.49 -28.54 8.78
N ASN A 272 -8.63 -27.71 9.35
CA ASN A 272 -8.73 -27.27 10.75
C ASN A 272 -9.11 -25.79 10.92
N ARG A 273 -8.84 -24.92 9.94
CA ARG A 273 -9.13 -23.49 10.05
C ARG A 273 -10.34 -23.13 9.20
N ARG A 274 -11.44 -22.88 9.88
CA ARG A 274 -12.74 -22.59 9.25
C ARG A 274 -12.95 -21.13 8.90
N ASP A 275 -12.21 -20.19 9.53
CA ASP A 275 -12.40 -18.76 9.37
C ASP A 275 -11.05 -18.02 9.30
N LEU A 276 -10.76 -17.42 8.14
CA LEU A 276 -9.55 -16.62 7.95
C LEU A 276 -9.60 -15.25 8.63
N PHE A 277 -10.78 -14.82 9.09
CA PHE A 277 -10.97 -13.54 9.74
C PHE A 277 -10.89 -13.60 11.27
N ASP A 278 -10.58 -14.75 11.89
CA ASP A 278 -10.47 -14.85 13.35
C ASP A 278 -9.51 -13.80 13.93
N GLU A 279 -8.27 -13.75 13.46
CA GLU A 279 -7.29 -12.75 13.91
C GLU A 279 -7.57 -11.34 13.35
N PRO A 280 -7.92 -11.19 12.06
CA PRO A 280 -8.32 -9.89 11.50
C PRO A 280 -9.44 -9.17 12.26
N ARG A 281 -10.39 -9.90 12.89
CA ARG A 281 -11.45 -9.28 13.71
C ARG A 281 -10.92 -8.46 14.88
N ASP A 282 -9.74 -8.79 15.41
CA ASP A 282 -9.15 -7.99 16.48
C ASP A 282 -8.77 -6.60 15.95
N VAL A 283 -8.22 -6.51 14.73
CA VAL A 283 -7.91 -5.23 14.07
C VAL A 283 -9.21 -4.43 13.85
N LEU A 284 -10.25 -5.08 13.34
CA LEU A 284 -11.56 -4.43 13.13
C LEU A 284 -12.15 -3.94 14.46
N ARG A 285 -12.07 -4.74 15.51
CA ARG A 285 -12.56 -4.36 16.85
C ARG A 285 -11.86 -3.11 17.37
N GLY A 286 -10.51 -3.06 17.23
CA GLY A 286 -9.73 -1.88 17.61
C GLY A 286 -10.11 -0.65 16.78
N TYR A 287 -10.29 -0.83 15.48
CA TYR A 287 -10.72 0.24 14.58
C TYR A 287 -12.09 0.82 14.96
N LEU A 288 -13.09 -0.04 15.22
CA LEU A 288 -14.47 0.36 15.50
C LEU A 288 -14.64 1.06 16.87
N ARG A 289 -13.64 0.99 17.77
CA ARG A 289 -13.63 1.81 19.00
C ARG A 289 -13.40 3.29 18.73
N HIS A 290 -12.80 3.64 17.59
CA HIS A 290 -12.36 4.99 17.29
C HIS A 290 -12.93 5.55 15.98
N ALA A 291 -13.52 4.71 15.14
CA ALA A 291 -14.07 5.11 13.85
C ALA A 291 -15.28 4.26 13.49
N GLU A 292 -16.26 4.88 12.84
CA GLU A 292 -17.49 4.22 12.42
C GLU A 292 -17.38 3.71 10.98
N LEU A 293 -17.94 2.53 10.75
CA LEU A 293 -18.26 1.97 9.45
C LEU A 293 -19.76 1.72 9.37
N THR A 294 -20.36 1.92 8.22
CA THR A 294 -21.72 1.50 7.96
C THR A 294 -21.79 -0.02 7.86
N GLU A 295 -22.95 -0.61 8.06
CA GLU A 295 -23.14 -2.06 7.90
C GLU A 295 -22.75 -2.52 6.48
N GLU A 296 -23.07 -1.71 5.45
CA GLU A 296 -22.67 -2.01 4.06
C GLU A 296 -21.16 -1.98 3.89
N GLU A 297 -20.46 -0.99 4.46
CA GLU A 297 -18.99 -0.95 4.44
C GLU A 297 -18.38 -2.19 5.10
N ILE A 298 -18.92 -2.65 6.25
CA ILE A 298 -18.47 -3.87 6.93
C ILE A 298 -18.70 -5.11 6.06
N ARG A 299 -19.86 -5.22 5.41
CA ARG A 299 -20.18 -6.33 4.49
C ARG A 299 -19.30 -6.36 3.25
N LEU A 300 -18.81 -5.21 2.79
CA LEU A 300 -17.91 -5.09 1.64
C LEU A 300 -16.46 -5.48 1.96
N ILE A 301 -15.98 -5.30 3.18
CA ILE A 301 -14.58 -5.55 3.56
C ILE A 301 -14.07 -6.94 3.14
N PRO A 302 -14.77 -8.07 3.36
CA PRO A 302 -14.30 -9.37 2.92
C PRO A 302 -14.15 -9.49 1.39
N PHE A 303 -15.05 -8.86 0.62
CA PHE A 303 -14.96 -8.83 -0.85
C PHE A 303 -13.77 -7.97 -1.31
N LEU A 304 -13.51 -6.86 -0.63
CA LEU A 304 -12.34 -6.01 -0.91
C LEU A 304 -11.04 -6.73 -0.56
N SER A 305 -11.01 -7.49 0.54
CA SER A 305 -9.88 -8.34 0.91
C SER A 305 -9.61 -9.42 -0.14
N MET A 306 -10.66 -10.12 -0.60
CA MET A 306 -10.58 -11.06 -1.72
C MET A 306 -10.11 -10.38 -3.01
N GLY A 307 -10.67 -9.21 -3.31
CA GLY A 307 -10.29 -8.40 -4.47
C GLY A 307 -8.81 -7.98 -4.43
N ARG A 308 -8.30 -7.57 -3.27
CA ARG A 308 -6.88 -7.20 -3.10
C ARG A 308 -5.93 -8.41 -3.30
N LEU A 309 -6.36 -9.62 -2.93
CA LEU A 309 -5.62 -10.85 -3.26
C LEU A 309 -5.58 -11.08 -4.78
N ALA A 310 -6.69 -10.82 -5.49
CA ALA A 310 -6.74 -10.90 -6.95
C ALA A 310 -5.86 -9.83 -7.61
N VAL A 311 -5.89 -8.56 -7.14
CA VAL A 311 -4.95 -7.49 -7.58
C VAL A 311 -3.51 -7.97 -7.44
N ARG A 312 -3.15 -8.51 -6.26
CA ARG A 312 -1.80 -9.05 -6.01
C ARG A 312 -1.45 -10.14 -7.02
N ALA A 313 -2.31 -11.12 -7.22
CA ALA A 313 -2.07 -12.22 -8.16
C ALA A 313 -1.84 -11.69 -9.59
N LEU A 314 -2.72 -10.81 -10.07
CA LEU A 314 -2.65 -10.24 -11.42
C LEU A 314 -1.36 -9.42 -11.64
N LEU A 315 -1.06 -8.50 -10.72
CA LEU A 315 0.10 -7.63 -10.86
C LEU A 315 1.42 -8.39 -10.67
N THR A 316 1.51 -9.30 -9.70
CA THR A 316 2.77 -10.02 -9.45
C THR A 316 3.07 -11.05 -10.52
N CYS A 317 2.08 -11.78 -11.05
CA CYS A 317 2.30 -12.70 -12.16
C CYS A 317 2.73 -11.94 -13.43
N TRP A 318 2.06 -10.83 -13.76
CA TRP A 318 2.47 -9.97 -14.87
C TRP A 318 3.90 -9.44 -14.70
N ARG A 319 4.24 -8.90 -13.52
CA ARG A 319 5.59 -8.37 -13.24
C ARG A 319 6.66 -9.45 -13.26
N ALA A 320 6.37 -10.66 -12.77
CA ALA A 320 7.30 -11.76 -12.80
C ALA A 320 7.64 -12.23 -14.22
N GLU A 321 6.72 -12.07 -15.19
CA GLU A 321 6.97 -12.30 -16.61
C GLU A 321 7.87 -11.23 -17.23
N ILE A 322 7.66 -9.94 -16.83
CA ILE A 322 8.47 -8.82 -17.35
C ILE A 322 9.87 -8.79 -16.73
N PHE A 323 10.02 -9.18 -15.46
CA PHE A 323 11.27 -9.16 -14.70
C PHE A 323 11.61 -10.56 -14.17
N PRO A 324 11.97 -11.51 -15.05
CA PRO A 324 12.18 -12.91 -14.65
C PRO A 324 13.32 -13.09 -13.64
N GLU A 325 14.35 -12.24 -13.70
CA GLU A 325 15.49 -12.23 -12.77
C GLU A 325 15.06 -11.90 -11.32
N ASN A 326 13.96 -11.16 -11.15
CA ASN A 326 13.43 -10.76 -9.84
C ASN A 326 12.13 -11.51 -9.46
N SER A 327 11.73 -12.50 -10.24
CA SER A 327 10.45 -13.20 -10.11
C SER A 327 10.24 -13.82 -8.72
N ARG A 328 11.29 -14.39 -8.12
CA ARG A 328 11.23 -14.98 -6.79
C ARG A 328 10.84 -13.96 -5.72
N TYR A 329 11.40 -12.77 -5.77
CA TYR A 329 11.05 -11.68 -4.84
C TYR A 329 9.63 -11.17 -5.09
N ILE A 330 9.26 -10.96 -6.35
CA ILE A 330 7.94 -10.47 -6.76
C ILE A 330 6.83 -11.42 -6.28
N LEU A 331 7.03 -12.73 -6.45
CA LEU A 331 6.03 -13.76 -6.12
C LEU A 331 6.02 -14.21 -4.65
N ARG A 332 6.92 -13.70 -3.79
CA ARG A 332 7.14 -14.20 -2.41
C ARG A 332 5.88 -14.31 -1.54
N ASN A 333 4.90 -13.42 -1.74
CA ASN A 333 3.64 -13.40 -0.99
C ASN A 333 2.44 -13.96 -1.80
N THR A 334 2.67 -14.37 -3.05
CA THR A 334 1.59 -14.76 -3.97
C THR A 334 1.08 -16.15 -3.65
N GLU A 335 1.94 -17.05 -3.17
CA GLU A 335 1.56 -18.44 -2.83
C GLU A 335 0.54 -18.49 -1.66
N ALA A 336 0.77 -17.73 -0.59
CA ALA A 336 -0.21 -17.58 0.49
C ALA A 336 -1.54 -16.96 -0.03
N GLY A 337 -1.43 -16.02 -0.98
CA GLY A 337 -2.60 -15.40 -1.63
C GLY A 337 -3.46 -16.41 -2.40
N TRP A 338 -2.86 -17.42 -3.05
CA TRP A 338 -3.61 -18.48 -3.73
C TRP A 338 -4.41 -19.34 -2.76
N ALA A 339 -3.83 -19.71 -1.62
CA ALA A 339 -4.54 -20.47 -0.59
C ALA A 339 -5.73 -19.69 -0.02
N HIS A 340 -5.58 -18.38 0.17
CA HIS A 340 -6.68 -17.51 0.57
C HIS A 340 -7.79 -17.43 -0.51
N LEU A 341 -7.43 -17.28 -1.79
CA LEU A 341 -8.40 -17.26 -2.89
C LEU A 341 -9.14 -18.59 -3.02
N GLU A 342 -8.46 -19.74 -2.82
CA GLU A 342 -9.09 -21.05 -2.74
C GLU A 342 -10.12 -21.11 -1.63
N TRP A 343 -9.77 -20.62 -0.43
CA TRP A 343 -10.71 -20.57 0.68
C TRP A 343 -11.94 -19.71 0.35
N PHE A 344 -11.74 -18.49 -0.18
CA PHE A 344 -12.87 -17.68 -0.63
C PHE A 344 -13.71 -18.38 -1.70
N HIS A 345 -13.07 -19.13 -2.60
CA HIS A 345 -13.78 -19.91 -3.63
C HIS A 345 -14.67 -21.00 -3.02
N SER A 346 -14.26 -21.60 -1.90
CA SER A 346 -14.97 -22.71 -1.24
C SER A 346 -16.25 -22.29 -0.50
N ILE A 347 -16.46 -20.99 -0.23
CA ILE A 347 -17.64 -20.47 0.48
C ILE A 347 -18.54 -19.65 -0.46
N SER A 348 -19.84 -19.55 -0.11
CA SER A 348 -20.81 -18.80 -0.92
C SER A 348 -20.64 -17.28 -0.78
N THR A 349 -21.17 -16.51 -1.74
CA THR A 349 -21.21 -15.04 -1.69
C THR A 349 -21.92 -14.52 -0.41
N ALA A 350 -23.02 -15.20 0.00
CA ALA A 350 -23.71 -14.84 1.24
C ALA A 350 -22.84 -15.07 2.48
N GLN A 351 -22.11 -16.18 2.54
CA GLN A 351 -21.18 -16.45 3.64
C GLN A 351 -20.05 -15.41 3.69
N ILE A 352 -19.52 -14.97 2.54
CA ILE A 352 -18.52 -13.90 2.47
C ILE A 352 -19.09 -12.60 3.06
N SER A 353 -20.30 -12.20 2.67
CA SER A 353 -20.98 -10.99 3.16
C SER A 353 -21.14 -10.98 4.69
N ASP A 354 -21.34 -12.16 5.29
CA ASP A 354 -21.65 -12.29 6.72
C ASP A 354 -20.40 -12.52 7.60
N LEU A 355 -19.20 -12.60 7.04
CA LEU A 355 -17.97 -12.94 7.78
C LEU A 355 -17.66 -11.98 8.93
N LEU A 356 -17.99 -10.70 8.81
CA LEU A 356 -17.66 -9.67 9.79
C LEU A 356 -18.90 -9.09 10.51
N THR A 357 -20.10 -9.56 10.19
CA THR A 357 -21.36 -9.10 10.81
C THR A 357 -21.89 -10.05 11.90
N ARG A 358 -21.16 -11.13 12.17
CA ARG A 358 -21.48 -12.13 13.22
C ARG A 358 -20.81 -11.80 14.54
#